data_7f16cdc387881e46def01f8d55dcedd4
#
_entry.id   7f16cdc387881e46def01f8d55dcedd4
#
_cell.length_a   1.000
_cell.length_b   1.000
_cell.length_c   1.000
_cell.angle_alpha   90.00
_cell.angle_beta   90.00
_cell.angle_gamma   90.00
#
_symmetry.space_group_name_H-M   'P 1'
#
loop_
_entity.id
_entity.type
_entity.pdbx_description
1 polymer ?
#
loop_
_entity_poly.entity_id
_entity_poly.type
_entity_poly.pdbx_seq_one_letter_code
_entity_poly.pdbx_strand_id
1 'polypeptide(L)'
;MSLPFRLEVIILLLCYKIKFPENFFLLRGNHEAAALTRIYGFYDECKKRYSIKLWKQFNDLFNHLPFSAIIEEKILCVHAGLSPSLSNLEQLRQIKRPTEIPDEGLLCDLLWSDPEPAIRGWGESDRGVSFTFGEDVVQKFLARTDLDLVCRAHQVVEDGYEFFAKRQLVTVFSAPNYCGEFDNAGAMLQVDAKLARSQHAL
;
A
#
# COMPACT_ATOMS: atom_id res chain seq x y z
N MET A 1 -6.80 19.06 -4.80
CA MET A 1 -5.97 19.38 -6.00
C MET A 1 -5.34 18.10 -6.52
N SER A 2 -5.41 17.79 -7.83
CA SER A 2 -4.79 16.59 -8.37
C SER A 2 -3.28 16.80 -8.47
N LEU A 3 -2.49 15.84 -7.95
CA LEU A 3 -1.04 15.83 -8.15
C LEU A 3 -0.75 15.80 -9.67
N PRO A 4 0.10 16.69 -10.20
CA PRO A 4 0.56 16.60 -11.59
C PRO A 4 1.47 15.37 -11.76
N PHE A 5 1.59 14.87 -12.99
CA PHE A 5 2.54 13.80 -13.38
C PHE A 5 2.22 12.37 -12.93
N ARG A 6 0.97 12.02 -12.68
CA ARG A 6 0.58 10.64 -12.32
C ARG A 6 0.89 9.64 -13.44
N LEU A 7 0.65 10.03 -14.69
CA LEU A 7 0.95 9.20 -15.85
C LEU A 7 2.45 8.97 -16.01
N GLU A 8 3.28 9.99 -15.82
CA GLU A 8 4.73 9.84 -15.89
C GLU A 8 5.26 8.86 -14.85
N VAL A 9 4.78 8.98 -13.62
CA VAL A 9 5.17 8.09 -12.52
C VAL A 9 4.79 6.65 -12.83
N ILE A 10 3.53 6.37 -13.14
CA ILE A 10 3.10 4.98 -13.39
C ILE A 10 3.77 4.39 -14.64
N ILE A 11 3.95 5.17 -15.69
CA ILE A 11 4.64 4.71 -16.91
C ILE A 11 6.10 4.39 -16.60
N LEU A 12 6.80 5.23 -15.83
CA LEU A 12 8.18 4.97 -15.43
C LEU A 12 8.30 3.67 -14.62
N LEU A 13 7.40 3.47 -13.65
CA LEU A 13 7.38 2.25 -12.83
C LEU A 13 7.10 1.00 -13.70
N LEU A 14 6.19 1.10 -14.67
CA LEU A 14 5.91 0.01 -15.61
C LEU A 14 7.10 -0.27 -16.53
N CYS A 15 7.83 0.75 -16.98
CA CYS A 15 9.06 0.56 -17.74
C CYS A 15 10.12 -0.20 -16.92
N TYR A 16 10.27 0.12 -15.63
CA TYR A 16 11.15 -0.63 -14.74
C TYR A 16 10.66 -2.07 -14.56
N LYS A 17 9.35 -2.30 -14.37
CA LYS A 17 8.80 -3.65 -14.26
C LYS A 17 9.03 -4.49 -15.50
N ILE A 18 8.88 -3.91 -16.69
CA ILE A 18 9.13 -4.61 -17.97
C ILE A 18 10.63 -4.92 -18.12
N LYS A 19 11.49 -3.95 -17.79
CA LYS A 19 12.94 -4.08 -17.95
C LYS A 19 13.58 -5.04 -16.93
N PHE A 20 13.05 -5.07 -15.70
CA PHE A 20 13.60 -5.83 -14.58
C PHE A 20 12.50 -6.66 -13.89
N PRO A 21 11.88 -7.65 -14.59
CA PRO A 21 10.70 -8.35 -14.10
C PRO A 21 10.95 -9.12 -12.81
N GLU A 22 12.16 -9.63 -12.58
CA GLU A 22 12.54 -10.42 -11.42
C GLU A 22 13.11 -9.59 -10.25
N ASN A 23 13.35 -8.29 -10.47
CA ASN A 23 13.99 -7.42 -9.47
C ASN A 23 13.17 -6.20 -9.12
N PHE A 24 12.08 -5.92 -9.82
CA PHE A 24 11.22 -4.77 -9.61
C PHE A 24 9.77 -5.22 -9.41
N PHE A 25 9.19 -4.90 -8.27
CA PHE A 25 7.85 -5.34 -7.88
C PHE A 25 6.97 -4.14 -7.56
N LEU A 26 5.72 -4.20 -8.00
CA LEU A 26 4.71 -3.19 -7.72
C LEU A 26 3.60 -3.84 -6.91
N LEU A 27 3.13 -3.16 -5.87
CA LEU A 27 1.94 -3.56 -5.14
C LEU A 27 0.77 -2.63 -5.48
N ARG A 28 -0.43 -3.16 -5.38
CA ARG A 28 -1.67 -2.41 -5.57
C ARG A 28 -1.95 -1.53 -4.36
N GLY A 29 -2.28 -0.25 -4.59
CA GLY A 29 -2.84 0.63 -3.59
C GLY A 29 -4.35 0.79 -3.76
N ASN A 30 -5.00 1.45 -2.82
CA ASN A 30 -6.44 1.72 -2.85
C ASN A 30 -6.84 2.65 -4.01
N HIS A 31 -5.94 3.53 -4.45
CA HIS A 31 -6.19 4.39 -5.61
C HIS A 31 -6.09 3.66 -6.95
N GLU A 32 -5.58 2.44 -7.01
CA GLU A 32 -5.55 1.59 -8.19
C GLU A 32 -6.90 0.85 -8.36
N ALA A 33 -8.00 1.63 -8.34
CA ALA A 33 -9.38 1.21 -8.51
C ALA A 33 -10.13 2.16 -9.44
N ALA A 34 -11.03 1.63 -10.27
CA ALA A 34 -11.77 2.43 -11.26
C ALA A 34 -12.58 3.56 -10.59
N ALA A 35 -13.23 3.29 -9.46
CA ALA A 35 -13.98 4.29 -8.70
C ALA A 35 -13.09 5.43 -8.23
N LEU A 36 -11.95 5.14 -7.60
CA LEU A 36 -11.01 6.13 -7.06
C LEU A 36 -10.29 6.90 -8.18
N THR A 37 -9.83 6.21 -9.22
CA THR A 37 -9.16 6.86 -10.36
C THR A 37 -10.08 7.84 -11.08
N ARG A 38 -11.40 7.60 -11.06
CA ARG A 38 -12.40 8.48 -11.66
C ARG A 38 -12.63 9.76 -10.85
N ILE A 39 -12.64 9.65 -9.52
CA ILE A 39 -12.93 10.78 -8.61
C ILE A 39 -11.69 11.66 -8.40
N TYR A 40 -10.52 11.04 -8.23
CA TYR A 40 -9.29 11.73 -7.85
C TYR A 40 -8.40 12.17 -9.02
N GLY A 41 -8.96 12.29 -10.24
CA GLY A 41 -8.38 13.01 -11.36
C GLY A 41 -7.51 12.22 -12.32
N PHE A 42 -7.20 10.93 -12.07
CA PHE A 42 -6.45 10.12 -13.04
C PHE A 42 -7.23 9.86 -14.34
N TYR A 43 -8.56 9.69 -14.23
CA TYR A 43 -9.46 9.62 -15.39
C TYR A 43 -9.38 10.88 -16.24
N ASP A 44 -9.45 12.06 -15.60
CA ASP A 44 -9.41 13.33 -16.30
C ASP A 44 -8.06 13.58 -16.97
N GLU A 45 -6.97 13.19 -16.29
CA GLU A 45 -5.62 13.26 -16.87
C GLU A 45 -5.49 12.38 -18.11
N CYS A 46 -5.92 11.11 -18.05
CA CYS A 46 -5.93 10.20 -19.18
C CYS A 46 -6.79 10.74 -20.34
N LYS A 47 -8.02 11.19 -20.03
CA LYS A 47 -8.95 11.73 -21.01
C LYS A 47 -8.42 12.98 -21.70
N LYS A 48 -7.82 13.91 -20.93
CA LYS A 48 -7.31 15.19 -21.42
C LYS A 48 -6.06 15.03 -22.28
N ARG A 49 -5.12 14.18 -21.83
CA ARG A 49 -3.81 14.03 -22.49
C ARG A 49 -3.77 12.94 -23.56
N TYR A 50 -4.64 11.94 -23.45
CA TYR A 50 -4.68 10.79 -24.35
C TYR A 50 -6.10 10.37 -24.69
N SER A 51 -6.68 9.38 -23.97
CA SER A 51 -8.03 8.86 -24.26
C SER A 51 -8.64 8.12 -23.07
N ILE A 52 -9.97 7.98 -23.08
CA ILE A 52 -10.70 7.13 -22.14
C ILE A 52 -10.31 5.64 -22.32
N LYS A 53 -9.93 5.23 -23.52
CA LYS A 53 -9.44 3.86 -23.77
C LYS A 53 -8.18 3.57 -22.95
N LEU A 54 -7.24 4.52 -22.88
CA LEU A 54 -6.02 4.38 -22.07
C LEU A 54 -6.37 4.23 -20.59
N TRP A 55 -7.30 5.04 -20.05
CA TRP A 55 -7.76 4.90 -18.68
C TRP A 55 -8.34 3.51 -18.39
N LYS A 56 -9.14 2.94 -19.29
CA LYS A 56 -9.65 1.56 -19.13
C LYS A 56 -8.53 0.53 -19.13
N GLN A 57 -7.51 0.69 -19.98
CA GLN A 57 -6.35 -0.19 -20.02
C GLN A 57 -5.52 -0.13 -18.71
N PHE A 58 -5.37 1.06 -18.11
CA PHE A 58 -4.74 1.18 -16.79
C PHE A 58 -5.55 0.48 -15.70
N ASN A 59 -6.87 0.61 -15.67
CA ASN A 59 -7.69 -0.09 -14.66
C ASN A 59 -7.65 -1.61 -14.84
N ASP A 60 -7.62 -2.10 -16.08
CA ASP A 60 -7.40 -3.51 -16.34
C ASP A 60 -6.04 -3.98 -15.82
N LEU A 61 -4.97 -3.23 -16.09
CA LEU A 61 -3.65 -3.49 -15.53
C LEU A 61 -3.66 -3.46 -13.99
N PHE A 62 -4.32 -2.49 -13.36
CA PHE A 62 -4.40 -2.38 -11.90
C PHE A 62 -5.07 -3.60 -11.27
N ASN A 63 -6.07 -4.19 -11.94
CA ASN A 63 -6.71 -5.41 -11.48
C ASN A 63 -5.78 -6.64 -11.45
N HIS A 64 -4.63 -6.57 -12.15
CA HIS A 64 -3.60 -7.61 -12.14
C HIS A 64 -2.50 -7.39 -11.10
N LEU A 65 -2.41 -6.21 -10.46
CA LEU A 65 -1.39 -5.94 -9.45
C LEU A 65 -1.58 -6.80 -8.20
N PRO A 66 -0.51 -7.32 -7.61
CA PRO A 66 -0.56 -8.05 -6.34
C PRO A 66 -0.91 -7.12 -5.18
N PHE A 67 -1.62 -7.65 -4.17
CA PHE A 67 -2.03 -6.91 -2.97
C PHE A 67 -0.95 -6.86 -1.90
N SER A 68 -0.06 -7.84 -1.89
CA SER A 68 1.00 -7.97 -0.89
C SER A 68 2.21 -8.69 -1.44
N ALA A 69 3.32 -8.56 -0.74
CA ALA A 69 4.54 -9.35 -0.96
C ALA A 69 5.14 -9.74 0.40
N ILE A 70 5.91 -10.82 0.42
CA ILE A 70 6.66 -11.24 1.60
C ILE A 70 8.14 -11.30 1.20
N ILE A 71 8.98 -10.60 1.96
CA ILE A 71 10.43 -10.57 1.76
C ILE A 71 11.06 -11.53 2.77
N GLU A 72 11.85 -12.49 2.29
CA GLU A 72 12.63 -13.48 3.08
C GLU A 72 11.79 -14.14 4.19
N GLU A 73 10.51 -14.42 3.90
CA GLU A 73 9.56 -15.02 4.85
C GLU A 73 9.41 -14.26 6.18
N LYS A 74 9.88 -13.01 6.29
CA LYS A 74 9.94 -12.23 7.52
C LYS A 74 9.28 -10.86 7.45
N ILE A 75 9.16 -10.25 6.27
CA ILE A 75 8.59 -8.91 6.13
C ILE A 75 7.36 -8.97 5.23
N LEU A 76 6.18 -8.68 5.77
CA LEU A 76 4.97 -8.48 4.97
C LEU A 76 4.95 -7.05 4.44
N CYS A 77 4.91 -6.91 3.13
CA CYS A 77 4.65 -5.64 2.45
C CYS A 77 3.20 -5.59 1.96
N VAL A 78 2.48 -4.53 2.30
CA VAL A 78 1.08 -4.31 1.94
C VAL A 78 0.81 -2.80 1.82
N HIS A 79 -0.21 -2.38 1.08
CA HIS A 79 -0.47 -0.94 0.90
C HIS A 79 -0.91 -0.27 2.20
N ALA A 80 -1.98 -0.77 2.84
CA ALA A 80 -2.55 -0.16 4.05
C ALA A 80 -2.25 -0.98 5.31
N GLY A 81 -2.88 -2.11 5.54
CA GLY A 81 -2.62 -2.81 6.78
C GLY A 81 -3.20 -4.22 6.85
N LEU A 82 -3.58 -4.60 8.05
CA LEU A 82 -4.07 -5.93 8.38
C LEU A 82 -5.59 -6.02 8.22
N SER A 83 -6.11 -7.25 8.24
CA SER A 83 -7.55 -7.55 8.20
C SER A 83 -7.93 -8.46 9.37
N PRO A 84 -9.13 -8.26 9.99
CA PRO A 84 -9.69 -9.23 10.91
C PRO A 84 -9.87 -10.63 10.28
N SER A 85 -10.06 -10.68 8.96
CA SER A 85 -10.23 -11.91 8.19
C SER A 85 -8.90 -12.59 7.83
N LEU A 86 -7.74 -11.92 8.02
CA LEU A 86 -6.43 -12.48 7.70
C LEU A 86 -5.92 -13.36 8.84
N SER A 87 -6.15 -14.65 8.76
CA SER A 87 -5.75 -15.63 9.76
C SER A 87 -4.41 -16.32 9.46
N ASN A 88 -4.03 -16.45 8.19
CA ASN A 88 -2.79 -17.08 7.76
C ASN A 88 -2.32 -16.51 6.41
N LEU A 89 -1.04 -16.69 6.08
CA LEU A 89 -0.43 -16.15 4.86
C LEU A 89 -0.89 -16.85 3.58
N GLU A 90 -1.42 -18.07 3.68
CA GLU A 90 -1.93 -18.78 2.51
C GLU A 90 -3.12 -18.07 1.88
N GLN A 91 -3.94 -17.38 2.68
CA GLN A 91 -5.02 -16.56 2.16
C GLN A 91 -4.53 -15.47 1.17
N LEU A 92 -3.34 -14.91 1.40
CA LEU A 92 -2.74 -13.92 0.49
C LEU A 92 -2.30 -14.56 -0.83
N ARG A 93 -1.78 -15.80 -0.80
CA ARG A 93 -1.37 -16.55 -1.99
C ARG A 93 -2.55 -16.99 -2.84
N GLN A 94 -3.71 -17.20 -2.22
CA GLN A 94 -4.94 -17.66 -2.90
C GLN A 94 -5.73 -16.53 -3.57
N ILE A 95 -5.31 -15.26 -3.41
CA ILE A 95 -5.96 -14.12 -4.07
C ILE A 95 -5.84 -14.27 -5.59
N LYS A 96 -6.97 -14.50 -6.22
CA LYS A 96 -7.04 -14.59 -7.69
C LYS A 96 -6.99 -13.21 -8.32
N ARG A 97 -6.25 -13.09 -9.41
CA ARG A 97 -6.16 -11.86 -10.22
C ARG A 97 -6.37 -12.22 -11.70
N PRO A 98 -7.01 -11.38 -12.54
CA PRO A 98 -7.45 -10.01 -12.20
C PRO A 98 -8.66 -10.00 -11.25
N THR A 99 -8.75 -8.96 -10.41
CA THR A 99 -9.90 -8.72 -9.52
C THR A 99 -10.10 -7.23 -9.26
N GLU A 100 -11.33 -6.82 -9.07
CA GLU A 100 -11.68 -5.50 -8.55
C GLU A 100 -11.52 -5.50 -7.01
N ILE A 101 -11.49 -4.29 -6.42
CA ILE A 101 -11.45 -4.12 -4.97
C ILE A 101 -12.90 -4.15 -4.48
N PRO A 102 -13.28 -5.09 -3.60
CA PRO A 102 -14.62 -5.11 -2.99
C PRO A 102 -14.74 -4.01 -1.93
N ASP A 103 -15.98 -3.70 -1.54
CA ASP A 103 -16.28 -2.67 -0.54
C ASP A 103 -15.95 -3.13 0.89
N GLU A 104 -15.80 -4.42 1.13
CA GLU A 104 -15.48 -5.02 2.44
C GLU A 104 -14.65 -6.30 2.32
N GLY A 105 -14.14 -6.79 3.45
CA GLY A 105 -13.39 -8.05 3.55
C GLY A 105 -11.90 -7.90 3.29
N LEU A 106 -11.20 -9.05 3.20
CA LEU A 106 -9.73 -9.11 3.18
C LEU A 106 -9.08 -8.16 2.19
N LEU A 107 -9.52 -8.13 0.93
CA LEU A 107 -8.91 -7.30 -0.12
C LEU A 107 -9.13 -5.80 0.15
N CYS A 108 -10.30 -5.44 0.65
CA CYS A 108 -10.57 -4.08 1.08
C CYS A 108 -9.63 -3.68 2.22
N ASP A 109 -9.52 -4.52 3.25
CA ASP A 109 -8.73 -4.19 4.45
C ASP A 109 -7.24 -4.04 4.16
N LEU A 110 -6.67 -4.89 3.30
CA LEU A 110 -5.26 -4.76 2.88
C LEU A 110 -4.94 -3.42 2.22
N LEU A 111 -5.96 -2.72 1.70
CA LEU A 111 -5.83 -1.46 0.99
C LEU A 111 -6.34 -0.23 1.76
N TRP A 112 -7.06 -0.42 2.89
CA TRP A 112 -7.72 0.68 3.58
C TRP A 112 -7.52 0.72 5.09
N SER A 113 -7.10 -0.39 5.74
CA SER A 113 -6.95 -0.42 7.20
C SER A 113 -5.73 0.36 7.69
N ASP A 114 -5.84 0.99 8.85
CA ASP A 114 -4.79 1.82 9.43
C ASP A 114 -4.42 1.39 10.86
N PRO A 115 -3.13 1.48 11.25
CA PRO A 115 -2.73 1.37 12.64
C PRO A 115 -3.22 2.59 13.44
N GLU A 116 -3.67 2.37 14.67
CA GLU A 116 -4.16 3.41 15.56
C GLU A 116 -3.62 3.22 16.99
N PRO A 117 -2.73 4.13 17.45
CA PRO A 117 -2.10 4.00 18.75
C PRO A 117 -3.06 4.05 19.95
N ALA A 118 -4.19 4.75 19.79
CA ALA A 118 -5.13 5.00 20.88
C ALA A 118 -6.04 3.82 21.21
N ILE A 119 -6.04 2.76 20.37
CA ILE A 119 -6.95 1.63 20.52
C ILE A 119 -6.24 0.32 20.85
N ARG A 120 -7.01 -0.63 21.36
CA ARG A 120 -6.63 -2.02 21.51
C ARG A 120 -7.63 -2.90 20.73
N GLY A 121 -7.11 -3.87 19.97
CA GLY A 121 -7.93 -4.68 19.07
C GLY A 121 -8.26 -3.94 17.79
N TRP A 122 -9.45 -4.15 17.28
CA TRP A 122 -9.99 -3.56 16.07
C TRP A 122 -10.96 -2.43 16.40
N GLY A 123 -10.95 -1.35 15.62
CA GLY A 123 -11.86 -0.21 15.72
C GLY A 123 -12.46 0.18 14.37
N GLU A 124 -13.47 1.03 14.40
CA GLU A 124 -14.02 1.67 13.21
C GLU A 124 -13.00 2.63 12.60
N SER A 125 -13.00 2.74 11.29
CA SER A 125 -12.13 3.68 10.56
C SER A 125 -12.89 4.98 10.25
N ASP A 126 -12.30 6.13 10.54
CA ASP A 126 -12.80 7.43 10.15
C ASP A 126 -12.88 7.64 8.63
N ARG A 127 -12.26 6.73 7.86
CA ARG A 127 -12.40 6.72 6.39
C ARG A 127 -13.76 6.25 5.91
N GLY A 128 -14.61 5.71 6.80
CA GLY A 128 -15.92 5.15 6.45
C GLY A 128 -15.84 3.80 5.72
N VAL A 129 -14.65 3.18 5.67
CA VAL A 129 -14.38 1.87 5.07
C VAL A 129 -13.29 1.15 5.85
N SER A 130 -13.37 -0.20 5.96
CA SER A 130 -12.39 -1.03 6.65
C SER A 130 -12.27 -0.71 8.16
N PHE A 131 -11.11 -0.94 8.75
CA PHE A 131 -10.87 -0.91 10.20
C PHE A 131 -9.62 -0.14 10.56
N THR A 132 -9.56 0.29 11.83
CA THR A 132 -8.31 0.62 12.51
C THR A 132 -7.89 -0.54 13.41
N PHE A 133 -6.59 -0.66 13.71
CA PHE A 133 -6.05 -1.73 14.54
C PHE A 133 -4.95 -1.26 15.50
N GLY A 134 -5.00 -1.79 16.72
CA GLY A 134 -4.05 -1.48 17.76
C GLY A 134 -2.73 -2.26 17.67
N GLU A 135 -1.76 -1.89 18.52
CA GLU A 135 -0.45 -2.54 18.63
C GLU A 135 -0.57 -4.05 18.90
N ASP A 136 -1.52 -4.46 19.74
CA ASP A 136 -1.73 -5.86 20.11
C ASP A 136 -2.18 -6.73 18.91
N VAL A 137 -2.83 -6.14 17.91
CA VAL A 137 -3.22 -6.85 16.68
C VAL A 137 -1.97 -7.16 15.86
N VAL A 138 -1.06 -6.18 15.69
CA VAL A 138 0.20 -6.37 14.99
C VAL A 138 1.04 -7.46 15.67
N GLN A 139 1.22 -7.38 16.99
CA GLN A 139 1.99 -8.35 17.76
C GLN A 139 1.45 -9.77 17.63
N LYS A 140 0.13 -9.94 17.77
CA LYS A 140 -0.53 -11.24 17.62
C LYS A 140 -0.41 -11.80 16.19
N PHE A 141 -0.55 -10.94 15.19
CA PHE A 141 -0.42 -11.34 13.80
C PHE A 141 1.00 -11.83 13.49
N LEU A 142 2.03 -11.06 13.82
CA LEU A 142 3.42 -11.42 13.59
C LEU A 142 3.82 -12.71 14.32
N ALA A 143 3.44 -12.86 15.59
CA ALA A 143 3.69 -14.08 16.36
C ALA A 143 3.03 -15.32 15.75
N ARG A 144 1.82 -15.19 15.20
CA ARG A 144 1.08 -16.28 14.57
C ARG A 144 1.65 -16.68 13.22
N THR A 145 2.21 -15.74 12.47
CA THR A 145 2.68 -15.94 11.09
C THR A 145 4.19 -16.11 10.98
N ASP A 146 4.92 -16.04 12.08
CA ASP A 146 6.39 -16.08 12.17
C ASP A 146 7.06 -14.96 11.35
N LEU A 147 6.39 -13.80 11.24
CA LEU A 147 6.91 -12.61 10.61
C LEU A 147 7.50 -11.66 11.65
N ASP A 148 8.44 -10.80 11.22
CA ASP A 148 9.12 -9.82 12.07
C ASP A 148 8.63 -8.40 11.88
N LEU A 149 8.08 -8.09 10.70
CA LEU A 149 7.70 -6.73 10.33
C LEU A 149 6.52 -6.72 9.38
N VAL A 150 5.64 -5.73 9.56
CA VAL A 150 4.72 -5.24 8.53
C VAL A 150 5.25 -3.93 7.97
N CYS A 151 5.50 -3.86 6.67
CA CYS A 151 5.87 -2.64 5.95
C CYS A 151 4.67 -2.17 5.12
N ARG A 152 4.22 -0.93 5.35
CA ARG A 152 3.02 -0.38 4.71
C ARG A 152 3.18 1.10 4.35
N ALA A 153 2.23 1.68 3.66
CA ALA A 153 2.19 3.08 3.21
C ALA A 153 0.89 3.77 3.69
N HIS A 154 0.08 4.32 2.81
CA HIS A 154 -1.32 4.77 2.97
C HIS A 154 -1.58 5.96 3.90
N GLN A 155 -0.77 6.22 4.92
CA GLN A 155 -0.86 7.40 5.79
C GLN A 155 0.31 8.34 5.55
N VAL A 156 0.03 9.64 5.52
CA VAL A 156 1.07 10.67 5.49
C VAL A 156 1.76 10.70 6.85
N VAL A 157 3.09 10.67 6.84
CA VAL A 157 3.94 10.77 8.04
C VAL A 157 5.02 11.82 7.79
N GLU A 158 5.34 12.62 8.80
CA GLU A 158 6.15 13.84 8.68
C GLU A 158 7.55 13.56 8.09
N ASP A 159 8.26 12.57 8.64
CA ASP A 159 9.61 12.19 8.19
C ASP A 159 9.63 11.24 6.98
N GLY A 160 8.47 10.97 6.35
CA GLY A 160 8.32 9.99 5.29
C GLY A 160 8.34 8.53 5.77
N TYR A 161 8.62 8.28 7.04
CA TYR A 161 8.46 6.97 7.68
C TYR A 161 8.11 7.12 9.17
N GLU A 162 7.37 6.15 9.69
CA GLU A 162 7.00 6.09 11.10
C GLU A 162 6.91 4.64 11.59
N PHE A 163 7.47 4.37 12.78
CA PHE A 163 7.38 3.06 13.40
C PHE A 163 6.21 2.98 14.39
N PHE A 164 5.56 1.83 14.38
CA PHE A 164 4.47 1.47 15.27
C PHE A 164 4.72 0.09 15.91
N ALA A 165 3.99 -0.24 17.00
CA ALA A 165 4.03 -1.54 17.67
C ALA A 165 5.46 -1.99 18.00
N LYS A 166 6.24 -1.16 18.72
CA LYS A 166 7.64 -1.47 19.10
C LYS A 166 8.53 -1.82 17.89
N ARG A 167 8.37 -1.07 16.79
CA ARG A 167 9.07 -1.26 15.50
C ARG A 167 8.70 -2.55 14.75
N GLN A 168 7.57 -3.14 15.05
CA GLN A 168 7.02 -4.30 14.35
C GLN A 168 6.13 -3.95 13.16
N LEU A 169 5.76 -2.67 13.02
CA LEU A 169 5.16 -2.12 11.82
C LEU A 169 5.89 -0.83 11.46
N VAL A 170 6.10 -0.59 10.17
CA VAL A 170 6.60 0.67 9.65
C VAL A 170 5.69 1.18 8.55
N THR A 171 5.29 2.46 8.66
CA THR A 171 4.71 3.22 7.55
C THR A 171 5.86 3.85 6.77
N VAL A 172 5.87 3.68 5.44
CA VAL A 172 6.81 4.33 4.52
C VAL A 172 5.98 5.09 3.49
N PHE A 173 6.12 6.41 3.50
CA PHE A 173 5.35 7.30 2.63
C PHE A 173 6.29 8.14 1.77
N SER A 174 6.46 7.75 0.49
CA SER A 174 7.49 8.29 -0.40
C SER A 174 6.98 9.37 -1.36
N ALA A 175 5.92 10.11 -0.97
CA ALA A 175 5.40 11.24 -1.73
C ALA A 175 5.59 12.53 -0.93
N PRO A 176 6.74 13.23 -1.07
CA PRO A 176 7.03 14.44 -0.31
C PRO A 176 6.07 15.57 -0.70
N ASN A 177 5.81 16.48 0.25
CA ASN A 177 4.89 17.62 0.07
C ASN A 177 3.54 17.17 -0.50
N TYR A 178 2.93 16.15 0.14
CA TYR A 178 1.75 15.47 -0.37
C TYR A 178 0.59 16.43 -0.61
N CYS A 179 0.04 16.41 -1.82
CA CYS A 179 -1.02 17.31 -2.32
C CYS A 179 -0.67 18.81 -2.29
N GLY A 180 0.56 19.19 -1.93
CA GLY A 180 0.94 20.58 -1.67
C GLY A 180 0.30 21.14 -0.39
N GLU A 181 -0.18 20.28 0.49
CA GLU A 181 -0.87 20.60 1.75
C GLU A 181 -0.08 20.12 2.97
N PHE A 182 0.70 19.05 2.80
CA PHE A 182 1.54 18.46 3.83
C PHE A 182 3.00 18.80 3.59
N ASP A 183 3.72 19.18 4.64
CA ASP A 183 5.18 19.45 4.60
C ASP A 183 5.96 18.19 5.00
N ASN A 184 5.57 17.05 4.46
CA ASN A 184 6.19 15.77 4.74
C ASN A 184 7.35 15.47 3.81
N ALA A 185 8.38 14.82 4.34
CA ALA A 185 9.45 14.21 3.56
C ALA A 185 8.95 12.93 2.85
N GLY A 186 9.73 12.44 1.87
CA GLY A 186 9.62 11.09 1.37
C GLY A 186 10.63 10.19 2.07
N ALA A 187 10.44 8.87 2.05
CA ALA A 187 11.40 7.94 2.61
C ALA A 187 11.52 6.63 1.83
N MET A 188 12.64 5.96 2.03
CA MET A 188 12.93 4.63 1.51
C MET A 188 13.41 3.74 2.65
N LEU A 189 12.87 2.51 2.73
CA LEU A 189 13.37 1.48 3.64
C LEU A 189 14.34 0.57 2.89
N GLN A 190 15.59 0.56 3.31
CA GLN A 190 16.58 -0.40 2.81
C GLN A 190 16.68 -1.60 3.76
N VAL A 191 16.69 -2.79 3.20
CA VAL A 191 16.83 -4.06 3.92
C VAL A 191 18.04 -4.79 3.35
N ASP A 192 19.00 -5.13 4.19
CA ASP A 192 20.18 -5.90 3.79
C ASP A 192 19.92 -7.43 3.83
N ALA A 193 20.91 -8.20 3.39
CA ALA A 193 20.84 -9.68 3.35
C ALA A 193 20.71 -10.32 4.74
N LYS A 194 20.95 -9.59 5.84
CA LYS A 194 20.75 -10.05 7.22
C LYS A 194 19.43 -9.54 7.82
N LEU A 195 18.56 -8.96 6.99
CA LEU A 195 17.32 -8.30 7.38
C LEU A 195 17.52 -7.10 8.32
N ALA A 196 18.74 -6.56 8.41
CA ALA A 196 18.96 -5.28 9.06
C ALA A 196 18.37 -4.15 8.21
N ARG A 197 17.74 -3.19 8.86
CA ARG A 197 16.91 -2.16 8.24
C ARG A 197 17.51 -0.79 8.48
N SER A 198 17.68 -0.02 7.42
CA SER A 198 18.03 1.39 7.48
C SER A 198 17.01 2.24 6.72
N GLN A 199 16.71 3.41 7.24
CA GLN A 199 15.76 4.35 6.68
C GLN A 199 16.53 5.54 6.10
N HIS A 200 16.11 6.01 4.93
CA HIS A 200 16.66 7.18 4.29
C HIS A 200 15.50 8.12 3.97
N ALA A 201 15.50 9.29 4.60
CA ALA A 201 14.63 10.40 4.20
C ALA A 201 15.12 10.98 2.86
N LEU A 202 14.18 11.33 1.98
CA LEU A 202 14.41 11.85 0.63
C LEU A 202 13.96 13.31 0.54
#